data_bab175fde0cdc5ee29268e86912ecef6
#
_entry.id   bab175fde0cdc5ee29268e86912ecef6
#
_cell.length_a   1.000
_cell.length_b   1.000
_cell.length_c   1.000
_cell.angle_alpha   90.00
_cell.angle_beta   90.00
_cell.angle_gamma   90.00
#
_symmetry.space_group_name_H-M   'P 1'
#
loop_
_entity.id
_entity.type
_entity.pdbx_description
1 polymer ?
#
loop_
_entity_poly.entity_id
_entity_poly.type
_entity_poly.pdbx_seq_one_letter_code
_entity_poly.pdbx_strand_id
1 'polypeptide(L)'
;MGRIAGRHFGLGVPDFITIETENDSAIIHEKNRIVSSGKTRVEVLEADGYDDVYITSRDAVKAVKIRWAFEFPRHARFLGDAWERGYGDLEWRGMSGSRFMPWYCCVTVPGETWGFGVRVRPSAMCYWQADPQGITLYLDVRCGGKGVLLEGRRLHAAQIVCSKECGSSVYEAVRHFCEKMCPDPVLPEYPVYGSNNWYYAYGDSREEDILQDADYVLELTRGAENAPFMVIDDGWQEHHRLNEYNGGPWRKGNEKFPDMEGLARKLKEKGVRTGIWVRLLQNEDQAIADAGRIVHNQCLDPSHPEVLEYIREDVKRICRWGYTLIKHDFSTYDLFGKWGFEMNPLAAEDGWSFYDRHRTSAEVVKLFYETVADAAEEFGALILGCNTIGHLGAGLMHISRIGDDTSGYEWKRTRRMGINSLAFRLVQHGTFFHVDADCVGIMGKIPWEMNRQWAKVVALSGTPLFVSAKPGILSREEQEELRQIMLTASGQKRHMIPLNWEDSDCPELWGEGEDTAAYHWYEESGQ
;
A
#
# COMPACT_ATOMS: atom_id res chain seq x y z
N MET A 1 27.31 19.59 13.37
CA MET A 1 25.92 20.04 13.27
C MET A 1 25.86 21.56 13.40
N GLY A 2 25.69 22.25 12.29
CA GLY A 2 25.58 23.71 12.28
C GLY A 2 24.16 24.12 12.72
N ARG A 3 24.03 24.96 13.75
CA ARG A 3 22.79 25.66 14.08
C ARG A 3 22.44 26.56 12.91
N ILE A 4 21.33 26.30 12.26
CA ILE A 4 20.73 27.23 11.30
C ILE A 4 19.30 27.51 11.76
N ALA A 5 19.13 28.63 12.45
CA ALA A 5 17.81 29.17 12.74
C ALA A 5 17.14 29.56 11.40
N GLY A 6 15.96 28.98 11.11
CA GLY A 6 15.10 29.37 9.98
C GLY A 6 15.36 28.68 8.65
N ARG A 7 16.16 27.62 8.54
CA ARG A 7 16.29 26.80 7.34
C ARG A 7 15.72 25.39 7.57
N HIS A 8 15.13 24.81 6.51
CA HIS A 8 14.63 23.46 6.50
C HIS A 8 15.71 22.46 6.97
N PHE A 9 15.31 21.45 7.78
CA PHE A 9 16.18 20.33 8.11
C PHE A 9 16.45 19.52 6.84
N GLY A 10 17.71 19.35 6.46
CA GLY A 10 18.12 18.65 5.26
C GLY A 10 19.48 17.96 5.45
N LEU A 11 19.78 17.02 4.57
CA LEU A 11 21.01 16.22 4.60
C LEU A 11 22.23 16.99 4.09
N GLY A 12 22.02 18.07 3.32
CA GLY A 12 23.09 18.87 2.76
C GLY A 12 23.76 18.21 1.54
N VAL A 13 25.03 18.57 1.31
CA VAL A 13 25.82 18.01 0.20
C VAL A 13 26.19 16.57 0.50
N PRO A 14 25.96 15.61 -0.43
CA PRO A 14 26.39 14.23 -0.25
C PRO A 14 27.91 14.10 -0.07
N ASP A 15 28.35 13.15 0.76
CA ASP A 15 29.76 12.85 0.95
C ASP A 15 30.32 12.01 -0.19
N PHE A 16 29.52 11.10 -0.75
CA PHE A 16 29.84 10.41 -2.00
C PHE A 16 28.57 9.89 -2.70
N ILE A 17 28.69 9.66 -3.99
CA ILE A 17 27.64 9.09 -4.84
C ILE A 17 28.22 7.89 -5.59
N THR A 18 27.52 6.76 -5.56
CA THR A 18 27.83 5.59 -6.38
C THR A 18 26.87 5.54 -7.57
N ILE A 19 27.42 5.31 -8.75
CA ILE A 19 26.66 5.13 -9.99
C ILE A 19 26.91 3.71 -10.48
N GLU A 20 25.84 2.93 -10.66
CA GLU A 20 25.90 1.56 -11.19
C GLU A 20 25.19 1.50 -12.55
N THR A 21 25.90 1.03 -13.56
CA THR A 21 25.40 0.75 -14.91
C THR A 21 25.45 -0.75 -15.17
N GLU A 22 24.99 -1.21 -16.34
CA GLU A 22 25.14 -2.63 -16.71
C GLU A 22 26.62 -3.05 -16.86
N ASN A 23 27.50 -2.13 -17.18
CA ASN A 23 28.89 -2.43 -17.55
C ASN A 23 29.92 -1.95 -16.52
N ASP A 24 29.55 -1.05 -15.61
CA ASP A 24 30.50 -0.39 -14.71
C ASP A 24 29.86 0.05 -13.40
N SER A 25 30.67 0.20 -12.35
CA SER A 25 30.28 0.76 -11.06
C SER A 25 31.37 1.73 -10.59
N ALA A 26 30.98 2.98 -10.37
CA ALA A 26 31.93 4.04 -9.96
C ALA A 26 31.47 4.67 -8.65
N ILE A 27 32.40 4.81 -7.69
CA ILE A 27 32.21 5.56 -6.44
C ILE A 27 32.91 6.90 -6.58
N ILE A 28 32.17 8.00 -6.44
CA ILE A 28 32.68 9.36 -6.60
C ILE A 28 32.71 10.01 -5.21
N HIS A 29 33.89 10.18 -4.66
CA HIS A 29 34.15 10.75 -3.33
C HIS A 29 34.26 12.28 -3.32
N GLU A 30 33.65 12.95 -4.25
CA GLU A 30 33.61 14.41 -4.30
C GLU A 30 32.39 14.92 -3.54
N LYS A 31 32.60 15.81 -2.54
CA LYS A 31 31.51 16.55 -1.90
C LYS A 31 30.90 17.54 -2.88
N ASN A 32 30.08 17.04 -3.79
CA ASN A 32 29.43 17.83 -4.81
C ASN A 32 27.98 17.36 -5.00
N ARG A 33 27.10 18.32 -5.26
CA ARG A 33 25.69 18.04 -5.62
C ARG A 33 25.54 17.55 -7.07
N ILE A 34 26.56 17.71 -7.90
CA ILE A 34 26.56 17.30 -9.30
C ILE A 34 27.81 16.49 -9.57
N VAL A 35 27.63 15.24 -9.96
CA VAL A 35 28.72 14.31 -10.26
C VAL A 35 28.49 13.62 -11.60
N SER A 36 29.58 13.15 -12.21
CA SER A 36 29.50 12.40 -13.47
C SER A 36 30.48 11.24 -13.48
N SER A 37 30.08 10.13 -14.08
CA SER A 37 30.96 8.99 -14.39
C SER A 37 30.58 8.43 -15.76
N GLY A 38 31.55 8.28 -16.65
CA GLY A 38 31.30 7.87 -18.03
C GLY A 38 30.31 8.81 -18.72
N LYS A 39 29.20 8.26 -19.19
CA LYS A 39 28.11 9.01 -19.84
C LYS A 39 26.92 9.30 -18.89
N THR A 40 27.08 9.03 -17.60
CA THR A 40 26.04 9.21 -16.60
C THR A 40 26.33 10.43 -15.72
N ARG A 41 25.36 11.30 -15.54
CA ARG A 41 25.36 12.47 -14.67
C ARG A 41 24.26 12.35 -13.64
N VAL A 42 24.57 12.60 -12.38
CA VAL A 42 23.66 12.66 -11.25
C VAL A 42 23.69 14.07 -10.66
N GLU A 43 22.52 14.63 -10.40
CA GLU A 43 22.36 15.96 -9.83
C GLU A 43 21.44 15.84 -8.58
N VAL A 44 21.89 16.38 -7.44
CA VAL A 44 21.11 16.49 -6.19
C VAL A 44 20.91 17.99 -5.95
N LEU A 45 19.78 18.51 -6.38
CA LEU A 45 19.51 19.95 -6.40
C LEU A 45 18.60 20.35 -5.26
N GLU A 46 19.02 21.33 -4.47
CA GLU A 46 18.21 21.91 -3.40
C GLU A 46 17.03 22.68 -4.01
N ALA A 47 15.83 22.31 -3.63
CA ALA A 47 14.59 22.98 -3.93
C ALA A 47 13.93 23.46 -2.62
N ASP A 48 12.81 24.15 -2.68
CA ASP A 48 12.14 24.71 -1.51
C ASP A 48 11.64 23.60 -0.55
N GLY A 49 12.48 23.28 0.43
CA GLY A 49 12.21 22.26 1.45
C GLY A 49 12.50 20.82 1.04
N TYR A 50 13.09 20.59 -0.14
CA TYR A 50 13.36 19.26 -0.70
C TYR A 50 14.73 19.25 -1.40
N ASP A 51 15.24 18.05 -1.68
CA ASP A 51 16.37 17.86 -2.61
C ASP A 51 15.90 17.00 -3.78
N ASP A 52 15.88 17.56 -5.00
CA ASP A 52 15.54 16.83 -6.21
C ASP A 52 16.71 16.03 -6.74
N VAL A 53 16.50 14.76 -7.06
CA VAL A 53 17.52 13.89 -7.66
C VAL A 53 17.20 13.66 -9.13
N TYR A 54 18.13 14.09 -10.00
CA TYR A 54 18.03 13.87 -11.43
C TYR A 54 19.17 12.96 -11.93
N ILE A 55 18.85 12.10 -12.88
CA ILE A 55 19.79 11.22 -13.57
C ILE A 55 19.66 11.44 -15.07
N THR A 56 20.80 11.67 -15.73
CA THR A 56 20.90 11.73 -17.19
C THR A 56 21.98 10.77 -17.64
N SER A 57 21.70 9.90 -18.61
CA SER A 57 22.66 8.91 -19.10
C SER A 57 22.42 8.53 -20.55
N ARG A 58 23.51 8.08 -21.19
CA ARG A 58 23.47 7.30 -22.44
C ARG A 58 23.93 5.85 -22.23
N ASP A 59 24.29 5.50 -21.00
CA ASP A 59 24.56 4.12 -20.58
C ASP A 59 23.30 3.56 -19.92
N ALA A 60 23.15 2.23 -19.89
CA ALA A 60 22.05 1.55 -19.21
C ALA A 60 22.29 1.61 -17.69
N VAL A 61 21.54 2.47 -16.98
CA VAL A 61 21.71 2.72 -15.53
C VAL A 61 20.91 1.72 -14.72
N LYS A 62 21.53 1.13 -13.71
CA LYS A 62 20.89 0.22 -12.76
C LYS A 62 20.49 0.91 -11.46
N ALA A 63 21.44 1.61 -10.84
CA ALA A 63 21.21 2.21 -9.53
C ALA A 63 22.09 3.43 -9.29
N VAL A 64 21.61 4.30 -8.39
CA VAL A 64 22.39 5.38 -7.79
C VAL A 64 22.27 5.25 -6.28
N LYS A 65 23.43 5.35 -5.56
CA LYS A 65 23.49 5.37 -4.10
C LYS A 65 24.04 6.71 -3.66
N ILE A 66 23.34 7.39 -2.75
CA ILE A 66 23.74 8.71 -2.26
C ILE A 66 23.98 8.60 -0.75
N ARG A 67 25.19 8.97 -0.32
CA ARG A 67 25.62 8.82 1.06
C ARG A 67 25.86 10.16 1.73
N TRP A 68 25.36 10.27 2.96
CA TRP A 68 25.66 11.38 3.88
C TRP A 68 26.28 10.82 5.16
N ALA A 69 27.45 11.34 5.53
CA ALA A 69 28.19 10.93 6.70
C ALA A 69 27.84 11.80 7.90
N PHE A 70 27.33 11.20 8.94
CA PHE A 70 27.11 11.78 10.27
C PHE A 70 26.88 10.69 11.31
N GLU A 71 26.99 11.02 12.58
CA GLU A 71 26.79 10.06 13.65
C GLU A 71 25.35 10.16 14.20
N PHE A 72 24.66 9.04 14.26
CA PHE A 72 23.40 8.93 14.99
C PHE A 72 23.68 8.81 16.51
N PRO A 73 22.80 9.36 17.37
CA PRO A 73 22.87 9.10 18.81
C PRO A 73 22.81 7.60 19.12
N ARG A 74 23.58 7.15 20.13
CA ARG A 74 23.71 5.71 20.45
C ARG A 74 22.40 4.98 20.76
N HIS A 75 21.39 5.71 21.25
CA HIS A 75 20.09 5.17 21.64
C HIS A 75 19.01 5.43 20.58
N ALA A 76 19.41 5.82 19.38
CA ALA A 76 18.47 6.04 18.28
C ALA A 76 17.75 4.74 17.92
N ARG A 77 16.43 4.84 17.74
CA ARG A 77 15.59 3.75 17.25
C ARG A 77 15.07 4.12 15.88
N PHE A 78 14.93 3.14 15.03
CA PHE A 78 14.61 3.31 13.62
C PHE A 78 13.32 2.58 13.27
N LEU A 79 12.44 3.26 12.56
CA LEU A 79 11.26 2.69 11.92
C LEU A 79 11.40 2.89 10.41
N GLY A 80 11.27 1.81 9.65
CA GLY A 80 11.15 1.84 8.19
C GLY A 80 9.79 1.36 7.74
N ASP A 81 9.47 1.57 6.48
CA ASP A 81 8.28 0.99 5.84
C ASP A 81 8.64 -0.31 5.10
N ALA A 82 7.68 -0.90 4.41
CA ALA A 82 7.81 -2.07 3.55
C ALA A 82 7.60 -1.67 2.08
N TRP A 83 8.09 -2.49 1.14
CA TRP A 83 7.93 -2.23 -0.29
C TRP A 83 6.46 -2.14 -0.71
N GLU A 84 5.65 -3.01 -0.16
CA GLU A 84 4.26 -3.20 -0.48
C GLU A 84 3.41 -3.00 0.78
N ARG A 85 2.96 -4.08 1.41
CA ARG A 85 2.21 -4.14 2.66
C ARG A 85 3.08 -4.72 3.78
N GLY A 86 2.64 -4.60 5.03
CA GLY A 86 3.34 -5.20 6.18
C GLY A 86 3.09 -6.71 6.26
N TYR A 87 4.06 -7.42 6.79
CA TYR A 87 3.98 -8.88 7.01
C TYR A 87 4.19 -9.24 8.49
N GLY A 88 3.78 -8.34 9.38
CA GLY A 88 3.89 -8.51 10.82
C GLY A 88 5.32 -8.34 11.35
N ASP A 89 6.10 -7.47 10.72
CA ASP A 89 7.51 -7.22 10.98
C ASP A 89 7.85 -5.73 11.14
N LEU A 90 6.84 -4.88 11.14
CA LEU A 90 7.03 -3.44 11.37
C LEU A 90 7.25 -3.20 12.87
N GLU A 91 8.32 -2.53 13.20
CA GLU A 91 8.66 -2.19 14.59
C GLU A 91 9.78 -1.14 14.67
N TRP A 92 9.86 -0.46 15.79
CA TRP A 92 10.99 0.37 16.19
C TRP A 92 12.16 -0.50 16.63
N ARG A 93 13.28 -0.44 15.91
CA ARG A 93 14.49 -1.22 16.21
C ARG A 93 15.70 -0.33 16.46
N GLY A 94 16.67 -0.84 17.19
CA GLY A 94 18.01 -0.27 17.22
C GLY A 94 18.66 -0.26 15.83
N MET A 95 19.77 0.46 15.71
CA MET A 95 20.52 0.56 14.45
C MET A 95 21.00 -0.81 13.95
N SER A 96 20.82 -1.06 12.66
CA SER A 96 21.36 -2.21 11.96
C SER A 96 21.76 -1.81 10.54
N GLY A 97 23.05 -1.87 10.22
CA GLY A 97 23.57 -1.53 8.91
C GLY A 97 23.11 -2.44 7.77
N SER A 98 22.57 -3.61 8.09
CA SER A 98 21.98 -4.53 7.10
C SER A 98 20.49 -4.31 6.85
N ARG A 99 19.79 -3.52 7.69
CA ARG A 99 18.37 -3.25 7.52
C ARG A 99 18.16 -2.26 6.41
N PHE A 100 17.46 -2.67 5.34
CA PHE A 100 16.94 -1.75 4.35
C PHE A 100 15.52 -1.32 4.75
N MET A 101 15.20 -0.05 4.52
CA MET A 101 13.96 0.60 4.89
C MET A 101 13.37 1.24 3.63
N PRO A 102 12.43 0.55 2.95
CA PRO A 102 11.79 1.09 1.75
C PRO A 102 11.13 2.44 2.02
N TRP A 103 11.20 3.33 1.07
CA TRP A 103 10.55 4.62 0.95
C TRP A 103 10.96 5.67 1.97
N TYR A 104 10.94 5.35 3.27
CA TYR A 104 11.32 6.27 4.33
C TYR A 104 11.89 5.55 5.56
N CYS A 105 12.60 6.33 6.34
CA CYS A 105 13.17 5.94 7.62
C CYS A 105 12.89 7.03 8.64
N CYS A 106 12.17 6.71 9.72
CA CYS A 106 12.03 7.57 10.88
C CYS A 106 13.00 7.16 11.96
N VAL A 107 13.55 8.15 12.67
CA VAL A 107 14.51 7.95 13.75
C VAL A 107 14.03 8.69 14.97
N THR A 108 13.89 8.01 16.12
CA THR A 108 13.53 8.64 17.38
C THR A 108 14.68 8.57 18.39
N VAL A 109 14.83 9.65 19.11
CA VAL A 109 15.70 9.80 20.29
C VAL A 109 14.92 10.59 21.35
N PRO A 110 15.29 10.56 22.62
CA PRO A 110 14.56 11.29 23.65
C PRO A 110 14.32 12.76 23.30
N GLY A 111 13.05 13.14 23.08
CA GLY A 111 12.61 14.51 22.80
C GLY A 111 12.73 14.96 21.33
N GLU A 112 13.21 14.14 20.42
CA GLU A 112 13.33 14.47 19.00
C GLU A 112 12.95 13.29 18.09
N THR A 113 12.28 13.58 16.98
CA THR A 113 12.00 12.62 15.90
C THR A 113 12.47 13.18 14.57
N TRP A 114 13.21 12.39 13.81
CA TRP A 114 13.72 12.73 12.49
C TRP A 114 13.08 11.85 11.43
N GLY A 115 12.80 12.42 10.26
CA GLY A 115 12.33 11.70 9.08
C GLY A 115 13.29 11.88 7.92
N PHE A 116 13.60 10.77 7.23
CA PHE A 116 14.34 10.72 5.98
C PHE A 116 13.52 9.89 4.99
N GLY A 117 13.05 10.47 3.91
CA GLY A 117 12.18 9.78 2.97
C GLY A 117 12.27 10.35 1.57
N VAL A 118 11.48 9.78 0.70
CA VAL A 118 11.22 10.32 -0.63
C VAL A 118 9.75 10.66 -0.76
N ARG A 119 9.44 11.76 -1.49
CA ARG A 119 8.07 12.10 -1.82
C ARG A 119 7.41 10.93 -2.56
N VAL A 120 6.12 10.73 -2.37
CA VAL A 120 5.36 9.66 -3.02
C VAL A 120 5.47 9.74 -4.54
N ARG A 121 5.31 8.60 -5.19
CA ARG A 121 5.43 8.45 -6.66
C ARG A 121 6.80 8.84 -7.24
N PRO A 122 7.94 8.45 -6.60
CA PRO A 122 9.25 8.63 -7.24
C PRO A 122 9.34 7.83 -8.54
N SER A 123 10.33 8.14 -9.38
CA SER A 123 10.62 7.36 -10.59
C SER A 123 11.74 6.32 -10.37
N ALA A 124 12.01 5.98 -9.11
CA ALA A 124 12.93 4.92 -8.70
C ALA A 124 12.31 4.10 -7.57
N MET A 125 12.68 2.84 -7.44
CA MET A 125 12.43 2.06 -6.23
C MET A 125 13.45 2.49 -5.19
N CYS A 126 12.98 3.13 -4.10
CA CYS A 126 13.85 3.81 -3.15
C CYS A 126 13.88 3.08 -1.81
N TYR A 127 15.07 2.94 -1.20
CA TYR A 127 15.19 2.51 0.18
C TYR A 127 16.35 3.19 0.90
N TRP A 128 16.28 3.20 2.22
CA TRP A 128 17.26 3.79 3.10
C TRP A 128 18.00 2.72 3.90
N GLN A 129 19.29 2.96 4.15
CA GLN A 129 20.07 2.20 5.13
C GLN A 129 20.83 3.16 6.03
N ALA A 130 20.83 2.87 7.34
CA ALA A 130 21.55 3.63 8.35
C ALA A 130 22.59 2.74 9.02
N ASP A 131 23.79 3.29 9.22
CA ASP A 131 24.88 2.68 9.97
C ASP A 131 25.54 3.72 10.88
N PRO A 132 26.50 3.34 11.77
CA PRO A 132 27.14 4.28 12.70
C PRO A 132 27.79 5.50 12.05
N GLN A 133 28.06 5.47 10.76
CA GLN A 133 28.76 6.51 10.02
C GLN A 133 27.84 7.36 9.14
N GLY A 134 26.52 7.13 9.17
CA GLY A 134 25.56 7.96 8.45
C GLY A 134 24.38 7.20 7.83
N ILE A 135 23.81 7.79 6.77
CA ILE A 135 22.66 7.26 6.05
C ILE A 135 22.90 7.23 4.55
N THR A 136 22.38 6.21 3.90
CA THR A 136 22.43 6.04 2.45
C THR A 136 21.05 5.92 1.86
N LEU A 137 20.74 6.70 0.81
CA LEU A 137 19.60 6.51 -0.07
C LEU A 137 20.02 5.67 -1.28
N TYR A 138 19.29 4.60 -1.52
CA TYR A 138 19.44 3.76 -2.72
C TYR A 138 18.27 4.05 -3.67
N LEU A 139 18.61 4.27 -4.94
CA LEU A 139 17.68 4.54 -6.03
C LEU A 139 17.86 3.45 -7.08
N ASP A 140 17.00 2.43 -7.07
CA ASP A 140 16.97 1.41 -8.12
C ASP A 140 16.13 1.96 -9.29
N VAL A 141 16.81 2.23 -10.41
CA VAL A 141 16.20 2.79 -11.63
C VAL A 141 16.10 1.77 -12.75
N ARG A 142 16.27 0.48 -12.45
CA ARG A 142 16.16 -0.57 -13.46
C ARG A 142 14.76 -0.63 -14.08
N CYS A 143 14.74 -1.13 -15.31
CA CYS A 143 13.53 -1.59 -16.01
C CYS A 143 13.45 -3.12 -15.85
N GLY A 144 12.60 -3.61 -14.96
CA GLY A 144 12.68 -4.99 -14.50
C GLY A 144 14.03 -5.25 -13.82
N GLY A 145 14.77 -6.23 -14.29
CA GLY A 145 16.12 -6.56 -13.82
C GLY A 145 17.25 -5.94 -14.64
N LYS A 146 16.96 -5.25 -15.75
CA LYS A 146 17.97 -4.63 -16.62
C LYS A 146 18.08 -3.13 -16.38
N GLY A 147 19.23 -2.54 -16.69
CA GLY A 147 19.43 -1.10 -16.63
C GLY A 147 18.45 -0.34 -17.54
N VAL A 148 17.91 0.79 -17.06
CA VAL A 148 17.06 1.68 -17.85
C VAL A 148 17.86 2.39 -18.95
N LEU A 149 17.27 2.53 -20.14
CA LEU A 149 17.84 3.25 -21.29
C LEU A 149 17.29 4.68 -21.34
N LEU A 150 17.95 5.63 -20.69
CA LEU A 150 17.47 7.01 -20.64
C LEU A 150 17.71 7.78 -21.97
N GLU A 151 18.69 7.35 -22.77
CA GLU A 151 19.06 7.97 -24.07
C GLU A 151 19.27 9.50 -24.00
N GLY A 152 19.73 10.00 -22.86
CA GLY A 152 19.91 11.41 -22.59
C GLY A 152 18.67 12.11 -21.99
N ARG A 153 17.56 11.42 -21.81
CA ARG A 153 16.42 11.91 -21.02
C ARG A 153 16.87 12.22 -19.59
N ARG A 154 16.49 13.38 -19.07
CA ARG A 154 16.72 13.75 -17.67
C ARG A 154 15.61 13.15 -16.81
N LEU A 155 15.91 12.06 -16.12
CA LEU A 155 15.00 11.37 -15.19
C LEU A 155 14.95 12.14 -13.87
N HIS A 156 13.77 12.57 -13.43
CA HIS A 156 13.54 12.99 -12.05
C HIS A 156 13.33 11.73 -11.21
N ALA A 157 14.41 11.21 -10.63
CA ALA A 157 14.42 9.90 -9.98
C ALA A 157 13.67 9.90 -8.66
N ALA A 158 13.88 10.92 -7.83
CA ALA A 158 13.20 11.10 -6.54
C ALA A 158 13.28 12.55 -6.06
N GLN A 159 12.40 12.92 -5.13
CA GLN A 159 12.47 14.13 -4.34
C GLN A 159 12.66 13.73 -2.88
N ILE A 160 13.83 14.07 -2.30
CA ILE A 160 14.17 13.73 -0.92
C ILE A 160 13.46 14.69 0.03
N VAL A 161 12.82 14.11 1.03
CA VAL A 161 12.11 14.82 2.10
C VAL A 161 12.80 14.55 3.43
N CYS A 162 13.09 15.59 4.20
CA CYS A 162 13.60 15.44 5.55
C CYS A 162 12.73 16.21 6.55
N SER A 163 12.63 15.69 7.77
CA SER A 163 11.99 16.39 8.88
C SER A 163 12.76 16.20 10.18
N LYS A 164 12.63 17.17 11.06
CA LYS A 164 13.07 17.09 12.44
C LYS A 164 12.05 17.80 13.29
N GLU A 165 11.48 17.08 14.26
CA GLU A 165 10.51 17.61 15.20
C GLU A 165 10.96 17.42 16.63
N CYS A 166 10.66 18.41 17.48
CA CYS A 166 10.98 18.42 18.89
C CYS A 166 9.71 18.77 19.67
N GLY A 167 9.42 18.01 20.71
CA GLY A 167 8.29 18.28 21.61
C GLY A 167 6.94 17.72 21.19
N SER A 168 6.78 17.22 19.96
CA SER A 168 5.64 16.41 19.53
C SER A 168 5.81 14.96 20.00
N SER A 169 4.70 14.22 20.13
CA SER A 169 4.80 12.76 20.27
C SER A 169 5.47 12.15 19.02
N VAL A 170 6.08 10.99 19.18
CA VAL A 170 6.73 10.28 18.07
C VAL A 170 5.70 9.98 16.98
N TYR A 171 4.48 9.61 17.35
CA TYR A 171 3.39 9.33 16.43
C TYR A 171 3.03 10.57 15.58
N GLU A 172 2.81 11.73 16.23
CA GLU A 172 2.49 12.98 15.52
C GLU A 172 3.63 13.40 14.59
N ALA A 173 4.87 13.32 15.04
CA ALA A 173 6.03 13.66 14.23
C ALA A 173 6.15 12.79 12.96
N VAL A 174 5.90 11.47 13.07
CA VAL A 174 5.89 10.56 11.92
C VAL A 174 4.70 10.83 11.01
N ARG A 175 3.52 11.13 11.57
CA ARG A 175 2.34 11.51 10.79
C ARG A 175 2.58 12.79 9.97
N HIS A 176 3.09 13.85 10.59
CA HIS A 176 3.46 15.09 9.89
C HIS A 176 4.52 14.84 8.81
N PHE A 177 5.41 13.90 9.04
CA PHE A 177 6.38 13.50 8.03
C PHE A 177 5.71 12.81 6.84
N CYS A 178 4.72 11.94 7.05
CA CYS A 178 3.90 11.37 5.98
C CYS A 178 3.17 12.46 5.18
N GLU A 179 2.58 13.46 5.84
CA GLU A 179 1.95 14.63 5.17
C GLU A 179 2.92 15.37 4.26
N LYS A 180 4.18 15.56 4.68
CA LYS A 180 5.21 16.17 3.82
C LYS A 180 5.57 15.31 2.61
N MET A 181 5.54 13.99 2.74
CA MET A 181 5.81 13.09 1.63
C MET A 181 4.66 13.03 0.62
N CYS A 182 3.42 13.25 1.05
CA CYS A 182 2.22 13.25 0.21
C CYS A 182 1.35 14.47 0.49
N PRO A 183 1.66 15.64 -0.07
CA PRO A 183 0.90 16.87 0.18
C PRO A 183 -0.49 16.86 -0.50
N ASP A 184 -0.68 16.02 -1.51
CA ASP A 184 -1.91 15.96 -2.31
C ASP A 184 -2.49 14.52 -2.29
N PRO A 185 -2.99 14.01 -1.14
CA PRO A 185 -3.62 12.70 -1.07
C PRO A 185 -4.98 12.70 -1.77
N VAL A 186 -5.34 11.58 -2.38
CA VAL A 186 -6.70 11.32 -2.87
C VAL A 186 -7.42 10.49 -1.81
N LEU A 187 -8.52 11.01 -1.26
CA LEU A 187 -9.22 10.40 -0.14
C LEU A 187 -10.71 10.19 -0.47
N PRO A 188 -11.38 9.19 0.12
CA PRO A 188 -12.82 9.04 0.00
C PRO A 188 -13.55 10.25 0.61
N GLU A 189 -14.59 10.73 -0.05
CA GLU A 189 -15.45 11.83 0.45
C GLU A 189 -16.45 11.41 1.52
N TYR A 190 -16.60 10.10 1.75
CA TYR A 190 -17.55 9.52 2.69
C TYR A 190 -16.94 8.28 3.37
N PRO A 191 -17.48 7.88 4.53
CA PRO A 191 -17.03 6.69 5.24
C PRO A 191 -17.09 5.43 4.37
N VAL A 192 -16.00 4.64 4.38
CA VAL A 192 -15.93 3.37 3.68
C VAL A 192 -15.97 2.23 4.70
N TYR A 193 -17.03 1.44 4.63
CA TYR A 193 -17.24 0.29 5.51
C TYR A 193 -18.25 -0.66 4.87
N GLY A 194 -18.32 -1.90 5.31
CA GLY A 194 -19.31 -2.83 4.78
C GLY A 194 -18.93 -4.29 4.89
N SER A 195 -19.25 -5.07 3.88
CA SER A 195 -18.98 -6.51 3.80
C SER A 195 -18.15 -6.84 2.55
N ASN A 196 -17.36 -7.92 2.68
CA ASN A 196 -16.63 -8.56 1.61
C ASN A 196 -16.74 -10.08 1.78
N ASN A 197 -16.99 -10.83 0.71
CA ASN A 197 -17.29 -12.25 0.80
C ASN A 197 -16.07 -13.17 0.78
N TRP A 198 -14.83 -12.64 0.74
CA TRP A 198 -13.64 -13.47 0.51
C TRP A 198 -13.44 -14.57 1.55
N TYR A 199 -13.33 -14.24 2.83
CA TYR A 199 -12.86 -15.21 3.84
C TYR A 199 -13.81 -16.36 4.16
N TYR A 200 -15.09 -16.25 3.86
CA TYR A 200 -15.98 -17.41 4.01
C TYR A 200 -16.21 -18.16 2.70
N ALA A 201 -15.98 -17.54 1.55
CA ALA A 201 -16.27 -18.12 0.24
C ALA A 201 -15.03 -18.61 -0.52
N TYR A 202 -13.89 -17.91 -0.41
CA TYR A 202 -12.64 -18.22 -1.11
C TYR A 202 -12.84 -18.50 -2.62
N GLY A 203 -13.66 -17.68 -3.28
CA GLY A 203 -14.00 -17.81 -4.70
C GLY A 203 -15.16 -18.76 -5.01
N ASP A 204 -15.72 -19.44 -4.02
CA ASP A 204 -16.90 -20.30 -4.21
C ASP A 204 -18.19 -19.63 -3.72
N SER A 205 -18.58 -18.57 -4.40
CA SER A 205 -19.83 -17.84 -4.17
C SER A 205 -20.61 -17.68 -5.47
N ARG A 206 -21.86 -17.27 -5.33
CA ARG A 206 -22.78 -16.97 -6.44
C ARG A 206 -23.60 -15.71 -6.16
N GLU A 207 -24.36 -15.26 -7.16
CA GLU A 207 -25.17 -14.03 -7.05
C GLU A 207 -26.09 -14.04 -5.84
N GLU A 208 -26.75 -15.18 -5.53
CA GLU A 208 -27.66 -15.30 -4.40
C GLU A 208 -26.96 -15.09 -3.04
N ASP A 209 -25.73 -15.59 -2.90
CA ASP A 209 -24.92 -15.40 -1.68
C ASP A 209 -24.62 -13.92 -1.46
N ILE A 210 -24.23 -13.21 -2.53
CA ILE A 210 -23.95 -11.77 -2.48
C ILE A 210 -25.20 -10.96 -2.10
N LEU A 211 -26.38 -11.34 -2.59
CA LEU A 211 -27.64 -10.69 -2.24
C LEU A 211 -28.05 -10.94 -0.78
N GLN A 212 -27.76 -12.13 -0.23
CA GLN A 212 -27.94 -12.45 1.18
C GLN A 212 -26.97 -11.66 2.07
N ASP A 213 -25.71 -11.54 1.67
CA ASP A 213 -24.71 -10.74 2.38
C ASP A 213 -25.09 -9.26 2.41
N ALA A 214 -25.66 -8.76 1.31
CA ALA A 214 -26.16 -7.39 1.26
C ALA A 214 -27.31 -7.17 2.27
N ASP A 215 -28.23 -8.12 2.38
CA ASP A 215 -29.29 -8.06 3.39
C ASP A 215 -28.73 -8.10 4.82
N TYR A 216 -27.73 -8.95 5.05
CA TYR A 216 -27.07 -9.09 6.35
C TYR A 216 -26.30 -7.82 6.74
N VAL A 217 -25.52 -7.24 5.84
CA VAL A 217 -24.80 -5.98 6.14
C VAL A 217 -25.76 -4.81 6.37
N LEU A 218 -26.90 -4.76 5.68
CA LEU A 218 -27.95 -3.76 5.92
C LEU A 218 -28.61 -3.95 7.30
N GLU A 219 -28.78 -5.19 7.78
CA GLU A 219 -29.24 -5.46 9.13
C GLU A 219 -28.22 -4.96 10.17
N LEU A 220 -26.93 -5.28 9.99
CA LEU A 220 -25.85 -4.84 10.86
C LEU A 220 -25.66 -3.31 10.89
N THR A 221 -26.07 -2.62 9.84
CA THR A 221 -25.86 -1.17 9.69
C THR A 221 -27.15 -0.38 9.81
N ARG A 222 -28.24 -1.01 10.26
CA ARG A 222 -29.54 -0.34 10.43
C ARG A 222 -29.41 0.89 11.33
N GLY A 223 -29.74 2.06 10.79
CA GLY A 223 -29.65 3.35 11.48
C GLY A 223 -28.36 4.12 11.17
N ALA A 224 -27.46 3.59 10.36
CA ALA A 224 -26.31 4.33 9.85
C ALA A 224 -26.77 5.45 8.89
N GLU A 225 -26.07 6.59 8.95
CA GLU A 225 -26.31 7.72 8.06
C GLU A 225 -25.76 7.48 6.63
N ASN A 226 -24.73 6.64 6.52
CA ASN A 226 -24.05 6.31 5.27
C ASN A 226 -24.34 4.87 4.86
N ALA A 227 -24.57 4.63 3.58
CA ALA A 227 -24.77 3.29 3.05
C ALA A 227 -23.48 2.45 3.11
N PRO A 228 -23.55 1.18 3.56
CA PRO A 228 -22.41 0.27 3.54
C PRO A 228 -22.07 -0.18 2.12
N PHE A 229 -20.86 -0.67 1.93
CA PHE A 229 -20.46 -1.40 0.72
C PHE A 229 -20.80 -2.89 0.84
N MET A 230 -21.14 -3.50 -0.29
CA MET A 230 -21.01 -4.93 -0.53
C MET A 230 -19.95 -5.13 -1.61
N VAL A 231 -18.81 -5.71 -1.24
CA VAL A 231 -17.68 -5.96 -2.14
C VAL A 231 -17.70 -7.42 -2.57
N ILE A 232 -17.84 -7.64 -3.87
CA ILE A 232 -17.74 -8.97 -4.49
C ILE A 232 -16.27 -9.25 -4.72
N ASP A 233 -15.72 -10.24 -4.03
CA ASP A 233 -14.33 -10.64 -4.17
C ASP A 233 -14.12 -11.64 -5.31
N ASP A 234 -12.92 -12.22 -5.45
CA ASP A 234 -12.57 -13.19 -6.49
C ASP A 234 -13.60 -14.31 -6.64
N GLY A 235 -13.83 -14.78 -7.86
CA GLY A 235 -14.72 -15.88 -8.18
C GLY A 235 -15.89 -15.54 -9.12
N TRP A 236 -16.07 -14.27 -9.50
CA TRP A 236 -17.17 -13.82 -10.34
C TRP A 236 -16.84 -13.85 -11.86
N GLN A 237 -15.57 -13.72 -12.23
CA GLN A 237 -15.09 -13.47 -13.60
C GLN A 237 -15.18 -14.70 -14.50
N GLU A 238 -15.28 -14.44 -15.81
CA GLU A 238 -15.59 -15.40 -16.88
C GLU A 238 -14.77 -16.69 -16.84
N HIS A 239 -13.46 -16.60 -16.68
CA HIS A 239 -12.55 -17.74 -16.72
C HIS A 239 -12.10 -18.23 -15.34
N HIS A 240 -12.75 -17.78 -14.27
CA HIS A 240 -12.41 -18.23 -12.93
C HIS A 240 -12.43 -19.77 -12.82
N ARG A 241 -11.36 -20.32 -12.25
CA ARG A 241 -11.26 -21.74 -11.87
C ARG A 241 -10.74 -21.84 -10.44
N LEU A 242 -11.59 -22.34 -9.57
CA LEU A 242 -11.32 -22.39 -8.13
C LEU A 242 -9.94 -23.03 -7.86
N ASN A 243 -9.08 -22.34 -7.12
CA ASN A 243 -7.69 -22.72 -6.80
C ASN A 243 -6.74 -22.90 -8.01
N GLU A 244 -7.14 -22.54 -9.22
CA GLU A 244 -6.32 -22.71 -10.43
C GLU A 244 -6.07 -21.40 -11.15
N TYR A 245 -7.10 -20.57 -11.32
CA TYR A 245 -6.99 -19.34 -12.09
C TYR A 245 -7.98 -18.26 -11.59
N ASN A 246 -7.44 -17.08 -11.31
CA ASN A 246 -8.19 -15.93 -10.80
C ASN A 246 -7.95 -14.63 -11.60
N GLY A 247 -7.64 -14.74 -12.87
CA GLY A 247 -7.45 -13.61 -13.78
C GLY A 247 -8.63 -13.38 -14.71
N GLY A 248 -8.45 -12.43 -15.65
CA GLY A 248 -9.41 -12.10 -16.70
C GLY A 248 -9.45 -13.12 -17.84
N PRO A 249 -10.24 -12.85 -18.88
CA PRO A 249 -10.77 -11.54 -19.28
C PRO A 249 -11.90 -11.04 -18.36
N TRP A 250 -11.99 -9.72 -18.25
CA TRP A 250 -12.93 -9.03 -17.33
C TRP A 250 -14.21 -8.56 -18.03
N ARG A 251 -14.63 -9.27 -19.09
CA ARG A 251 -15.72 -8.83 -19.98
C ARG A 251 -17.12 -9.16 -19.48
N LYS A 252 -17.27 -10.21 -18.69
CA LYS A 252 -18.54 -10.69 -18.13
C LYS A 252 -18.29 -11.58 -16.93
N GLY A 253 -19.33 -11.90 -16.19
CA GLY A 253 -19.30 -12.91 -15.14
C GLY A 253 -19.36 -14.34 -15.69
N ASN A 254 -19.15 -15.31 -14.79
CA ASN A 254 -19.29 -16.74 -15.08
C ASN A 254 -20.74 -17.23 -14.84
N GLU A 255 -20.96 -18.54 -14.87
CA GLU A 255 -22.29 -19.14 -14.70
C GLU A 255 -22.95 -18.83 -13.35
N LYS A 256 -22.14 -18.59 -12.29
CA LYS A 256 -22.63 -18.21 -10.95
C LYS A 256 -22.99 -16.72 -10.86
N PHE A 257 -22.47 -15.92 -11.79
CA PHE A 257 -22.65 -14.47 -11.89
C PHE A 257 -23.03 -14.06 -13.32
N PRO A 258 -24.20 -14.48 -13.82
CA PRO A 258 -24.54 -14.36 -15.24
C PRO A 258 -24.80 -12.93 -15.72
N ASP A 259 -25.14 -12.01 -14.82
CA ASP A 259 -25.49 -10.61 -15.12
C ASP A 259 -24.89 -9.66 -14.09
N MET A 260 -23.64 -9.24 -14.29
CA MET A 260 -22.92 -8.35 -13.37
C MET A 260 -23.52 -6.94 -13.29
N GLU A 261 -24.04 -6.43 -14.39
CA GLU A 261 -24.75 -5.14 -14.41
C GLU A 261 -26.07 -5.23 -13.66
N GLY A 262 -26.85 -6.29 -13.89
CA GLY A 262 -28.09 -6.56 -13.15
C GLY A 262 -27.86 -6.76 -11.67
N LEU A 263 -26.77 -7.42 -11.27
CA LEU A 263 -26.39 -7.61 -9.87
C LEU A 263 -26.04 -6.26 -9.22
N ALA A 264 -25.25 -5.42 -9.85
CA ALA A 264 -24.92 -4.08 -9.35
C ALA A 264 -26.20 -3.24 -9.14
N ARG A 265 -27.14 -3.30 -10.09
CA ARG A 265 -28.45 -2.63 -9.97
C ARG A 265 -29.26 -3.17 -8.78
N LYS A 266 -29.36 -4.49 -8.59
CA LYS A 266 -30.07 -5.12 -7.46
C LYS A 266 -29.47 -4.71 -6.12
N LEU A 267 -28.16 -4.67 -6.01
CA LEU A 267 -27.45 -4.24 -4.80
C LEU A 267 -27.74 -2.77 -4.48
N LYS A 268 -27.70 -1.90 -5.49
CA LYS A 268 -28.04 -0.49 -5.35
C LYS A 268 -29.51 -0.29 -4.93
N GLU A 269 -30.44 -1.05 -5.51
CA GLU A 269 -31.87 -1.03 -5.15
C GLU A 269 -32.11 -1.49 -3.69
N LYS A 270 -31.29 -2.42 -3.18
CA LYS A 270 -31.30 -2.79 -1.75
C LYS A 270 -30.81 -1.67 -0.83
N GLY A 271 -29.99 -0.75 -1.32
CA GLY A 271 -29.44 0.37 -0.55
C GLY A 271 -27.97 0.19 -0.13
N VAL A 272 -27.24 -0.73 -0.71
CA VAL A 272 -25.78 -0.86 -0.53
C VAL A 272 -25.04 -0.22 -1.68
N ARG A 273 -23.80 0.23 -1.41
CA ARG A 273 -22.82 0.60 -2.43
C ARG A 273 -22.13 -0.65 -2.95
N THR A 274 -21.75 -0.62 -4.20
CA THR A 274 -21.21 -1.79 -4.91
C THR A 274 -19.70 -1.74 -4.99
N GLY A 275 -19.02 -2.79 -4.57
CA GLY A 275 -17.59 -2.99 -4.77
C GLY A 275 -17.31 -4.28 -5.53
N ILE A 276 -16.17 -4.35 -6.20
CA ILE A 276 -15.76 -5.51 -6.97
C ILE A 276 -14.24 -5.66 -6.95
N TRP A 277 -13.78 -6.91 -6.87
CA TRP A 277 -12.39 -7.29 -6.95
C TRP A 277 -11.97 -7.59 -8.39
N VAL A 278 -10.74 -7.22 -8.75
CA VAL A 278 -10.10 -7.52 -10.03
C VAL A 278 -8.60 -7.75 -9.87
N ARG A 279 -8.03 -8.58 -10.75
CA ARG A 279 -6.59 -8.79 -10.95
C ARG A 279 -6.22 -8.42 -12.39
N LEU A 280 -6.08 -7.14 -12.65
CA LEU A 280 -6.06 -6.56 -13.99
C LEU A 280 -4.92 -7.05 -14.87
N LEU A 281 -3.77 -7.40 -14.29
CA LEU A 281 -2.59 -7.85 -15.05
C LEU A 281 -2.59 -9.34 -15.39
N GLN A 282 -3.34 -10.17 -14.64
CA GLN A 282 -3.51 -11.58 -14.98
C GLN A 282 -4.66 -11.73 -15.97
N ASN A 283 -4.36 -12.10 -17.21
CA ASN A 283 -5.38 -12.20 -18.24
C ASN A 283 -4.98 -13.22 -19.32
N GLU A 284 -5.81 -14.22 -19.56
CA GLU A 284 -5.56 -15.26 -20.56
C GLU A 284 -6.24 -14.97 -21.94
N ASP A 285 -6.67 -13.72 -22.17
CA ASP A 285 -7.26 -13.33 -23.47
C ASP A 285 -6.23 -13.46 -24.59
N GLN A 286 -6.53 -14.32 -25.56
CA GLN A 286 -5.67 -14.58 -26.72
C GLN A 286 -5.62 -13.41 -27.71
N ALA A 287 -6.51 -12.43 -27.57
CA ALA A 287 -6.48 -11.21 -28.38
C ALA A 287 -5.29 -10.29 -28.02
N ILE A 288 -4.70 -10.46 -26.82
CA ILE A 288 -3.53 -9.71 -26.40
C ILE A 288 -2.28 -10.42 -26.88
N ALA A 289 -1.51 -9.74 -27.74
CA ALA A 289 -0.28 -10.28 -28.32
C ALA A 289 0.79 -10.62 -27.25
N ASP A 290 1.64 -11.60 -27.54
CA ASP A 290 2.75 -12.02 -26.65
C ASP A 290 3.69 -10.86 -26.30
N ALA A 291 3.89 -9.89 -27.21
CA ALA A 291 4.68 -8.70 -26.94
C ALA A 291 4.13 -7.81 -25.79
N GLY A 292 2.84 -7.92 -25.50
CA GLY A 292 2.17 -7.25 -24.37
C GLY A 292 2.23 -8.05 -23.07
N ARG A 293 3.10 -9.06 -22.97
CA ARG A 293 3.21 -9.92 -21.79
C ARG A 293 4.60 -9.92 -21.18
N ILE A 294 4.65 -9.91 -19.86
CA ILE A 294 5.91 -10.03 -19.09
C ILE A 294 6.45 -11.45 -19.29
N VAL A 295 7.72 -11.55 -19.67
CA VAL A 295 8.33 -12.81 -20.11
C VAL A 295 8.34 -13.90 -19.03
N HIS A 296 8.52 -13.54 -17.76
CA HIS A 296 8.71 -14.53 -16.69
C HIS A 296 7.41 -15.14 -16.14
N ASN A 297 6.25 -14.45 -16.28
CA ASN A 297 5.00 -14.93 -15.68
C ASN A 297 3.76 -14.80 -16.59
N GLN A 298 3.94 -14.31 -17.81
CA GLN A 298 2.88 -14.11 -18.79
C GLN A 298 1.75 -13.14 -18.37
N CYS A 299 1.93 -12.39 -17.29
CA CYS A 299 1.04 -11.28 -16.94
C CYS A 299 1.15 -10.15 -17.97
N LEU A 300 0.15 -9.30 -18.04
CA LEU A 300 0.15 -8.15 -18.95
C LEU A 300 1.25 -7.17 -18.58
N ASP A 301 1.96 -6.65 -19.57
CA ASP A 301 3.01 -5.64 -19.40
C ASP A 301 2.41 -4.23 -19.56
N PRO A 302 2.22 -3.47 -18.48
CA PRO A 302 1.60 -2.15 -18.55
C PRO A 302 2.53 -1.07 -19.14
N SER A 303 3.75 -1.41 -19.52
CA SER A 303 4.58 -0.51 -20.34
C SER A 303 4.24 -0.58 -21.83
N HIS A 304 3.44 -1.58 -22.26
CA HIS A 304 2.96 -1.70 -23.62
C HIS A 304 1.66 -0.88 -23.81
N PRO A 305 1.61 0.05 -24.78
CA PRO A 305 0.47 0.98 -24.92
C PRO A 305 -0.89 0.29 -25.12
N GLU A 306 -0.94 -0.79 -25.91
CA GLU A 306 -2.19 -1.54 -26.15
C GLU A 306 -2.70 -2.21 -24.87
N VAL A 307 -1.81 -2.65 -23.98
CA VAL A 307 -2.16 -3.23 -22.68
C VAL A 307 -2.79 -2.19 -21.77
N LEU A 308 -2.26 -0.98 -21.74
CA LEU A 308 -2.85 0.12 -20.96
C LEU A 308 -4.26 0.46 -21.42
N GLU A 309 -4.48 0.50 -22.73
CA GLU A 309 -5.82 0.75 -23.28
C GLU A 309 -6.79 -0.38 -22.97
N TYR A 310 -6.31 -1.62 -23.03
CA TYR A 310 -7.10 -2.79 -22.64
C TYR A 310 -7.53 -2.71 -21.16
N ILE A 311 -6.59 -2.41 -20.26
CA ILE A 311 -6.86 -2.22 -18.83
C ILE A 311 -7.86 -1.07 -18.60
N ARG A 312 -7.67 0.07 -19.27
CA ARG A 312 -8.57 1.22 -19.21
C ARG A 312 -10.00 0.86 -19.56
N GLU A 313 -10.20 0.12 -20.64
CA GLU A 313 -11.52 -0.31 -21.05
C GLU A 313 -12.15 -1.34 -20.12
N ASP A 314 -11.36 -2.22 -19.50
CA ASP A 314 -11.86 -3.15 -18.48
C ASP A 314 -12.36 -2.40 -17.24
N VAL A 315 -11.59 -1.44 -16.72
CA VAL A 315 -12.01 -0.61 -15.58
C VAL A 315 -13.27 0.20 -15.91
N LYS A 316 -13.30 0.88 -17.07
CA LYS A 316 -14.48 1.63 -17.51
C LYS A 316 -15.72 0.76 -17.67
N ARG A 317 -15.58 -0.46 -18.18
CA ARG A 317 -16.68 -1.42 -18.33
C ARG A 317 -17.28 -1.78 -16.97
N ILE A 318 -16.44 -2.10 -16.00
CA ILE A 318 -16.84 -2.43 -14.62
C ILE A 318 -17.58 -1.24 -13.98
N CYS A 319 -17.07 -0.03 -14.15
CA CYS A 319 -17.74 1.18 -13.68
C CYS A 319 -19.09 1.42 -14.37
N ARG A 320 -19.20 1.16 -15.69
CA ARG A 320 -20.47 1.26 -16.42
C ARG A 320 -21.52 0.25 -15.91
N TRP A 321 -21.12 -0.92 -15.44
CA TRP A 321 -22.03 -1.86 -14.78
C TRP A 321 -22.61 -1.33 -13.47
N GLY A 322 -22.00 -0.28 -12.89
CA GLY A 322 -22.46 0.36 -11.67
C GLY A 322 -21.65 0.04 -10.42
N TYR A 323 -20.46 -0.54 -10.56
CA TYR A 323 -19.54 -0.72 -9.43
C TYR A 323 -18.82 0.58 -9.12
N THR A 324 -18.84 0.98 -7.85
CA THR A 324 -18.35 2.27 -7.35
C THR A 324 -17.11 2.15 -6.45
N LEU A 325 -16.65 0.93 -6.19
CA LEU A 325 -15.37 0.63 -5.56
C LEU A 325 -14.70 -0.52 -6.31
N ILE A 326 -13.48 -0.29 -6.77
CA ILE A 326 -12.66 -1.30 -7.45
C ILE A 326 -11.52 -1.68 -6.51
N LYS A 327 -11.56 -2.92 -6.00
CA LYS A 327 -10.46 -3.54 -5.27
C LYS A 327 -9.56 -4.21 -6.29
N HIS A 328 -8.46 -3.53 -6.69
CA HIS A 328 -7.51 -4.14 -7.60
C HIS A 328 -6.34 -4.76 -6.84
N ASP A 329 -6.01 -5.98 -7.21
CA ASP A 329 -5.16 -6.86 -6.43
C ASP A 329 -3.98 -7.41 -7.26
N PHE A 330 -3.00 -8.00 -6.57
CA PHE A 330 -1.88 -8.75 -7.10
C PHE A 330 -0.87 -7.96 -7.95
N SER A 331 -1.01 -6.65 -8.11
CA SER A 331 -0.17 -5.91 -9.05
C SER A 331 1.33 -6.00 -8.75
N THR A 332 1.72 -6.06 -7.47
CA THR A 332 3.13 -6.23 -7.09
C THR A 332 3.67 -7.58 -7.56
N TYR A 333 2.95 -8.66 -7.25
CA TYR A 333 3.33 -10.01 -7.65
C TYR A 333 3.34 -10.19 -9.17
N ASP A 334 2.32 -9.67 -9.85
CA ASP A 334 2.19 -9.80 -11.30
C ASP A 334 3.29 -9.05 -12.06
N LEU A 335 3.73 -7.89 -11.54
CA LEU A 335 4.80 -7.10 -12.15
C LEU A 335 6.21 -7.67 -11.88
N PHE A 336 6.46 -8.18 -10.68
CA PHE A 336 7.81 -8.52 -10.24
C PHE A 336 8.05 -10.03 -10.04
N GLY A 337 6.99 -10.85 -10.04
CA GLY A 337 7.07 -12.28 -9.71
C GLY A 337 7.42 -12.55 -8.24
N LYS A 338 7.21 -11.56 -7.37
CA LYS A 338 7.56 -11.59 -5.94
C LYS A 338 6.51 -10.89 -5.10
N TRP A 339 6.27 -11.42 -3.91
CA TRP A 339 5.57 -10.70 -2.86
C TRP A 339 6.49 -9.67 -2.18
N GLY A 340 5.93 -8.66 -1.55
CA GLY A 340 6.70 -7.63 -0.87
C GLY A 340 7.72 -8.15 0.14
N PHE A 341 7.42 -9.21 0.87
CA PHE A 341 8.36 -9.84 1.82
C PHE A 341 9.51 -10.61 1.14
N GLU A 342 9.36 -10.99 -0.13
CA GLU A 342 10.40 -11.62 -0.95
C GLU A 342 11.27 -10.60 -1.67
N MET A 343 10.80 -9.36 -1.74
CA MET A 343 11.57 -8.23 -2.27
C MET A 343 12.65 -7.84 -1.27
N ASN A 344 13.84 -8.35 -1.47
CA ASN A 344 15.05 -7.88 -0.78
C ASN A 344 15.42 -6.45 -1.27
N PRO A 345 16.64 -5.94 -1.06
CA PRO A 345 17.02 -4.63 -1.59
C PRO A 345 16.75 -4.42 -3.09
N LEU A 346 16.57 -5.50 -3.85
CA LEU A 346 16.24 -5.44 -5.27
C LEU A 346 14.81 -5.97 -5.49
N ALA A 347 13.95 -5.11 -6.04
CA ALA A 347 12.56 -5.46 -6.33
C ALA A 347 12.42 -6.55 -7.42
N ALA A 348 13.35 -6.60 -8.38
CA ALA A 348 13.32 -7.53 -9.50
C ALA A 348 14.60 -8.36 -9.61
N GLU A 349 14.47 -9.62 -10.08
CA GLU A 349 15.58 -10.47 -10.50
C GLU A 349 16.23 -9.95 -11.78
N ASP A 350 17.51 -10.23 -11.97
CA ASP A 350 18.23 -9.90 -13.19
C ASP A 350 17.71 -10.68 -14.42
N GLY A 351 18.04 -10.21 -15.61
CA GLY A 351 17.90 -10.95 -16.86
C GLY A 351 16.67 -10.66 -17.70
N TRP A 352 15.68 -9.94 -17.18
CA TRP A 352 14.46 -9.58 -17.89
C TRP A 352 14.20 -8.06 -17.86
N SER A 353 13.32 -7.56 -18.73
CA SER A 353 12.87 -6.17 -18.69
C SER A 353 11.40 -6.08 -19.12
N PHE A 354 10.74 -5.01 -18.73
CA PHE A 354 9.48 -4.60 -19.34
C PHE A 354 9.68 -4.27 -20.84
N TYR A 355 8.59 -4.19 -21.57
CA TYR A 355 8.57 -3.86 -23.00
C TYR A 355 9.24 -2.52 -23.28
N ASP A 356 8.86 -1.46 -22.56
CA ASP A 356 9.47 -0.13 -22.70
C ASP A 356 10.69 0.03 -21.79
N ARG A 357 11.87 -0.27 -22.32
CA ARG A 357 13.15 -0.11 -21.59
C ARG A 357 13.58 1.33 -21.32
N HIS A 358 12.85 2.33 -21.81
CA HIS A 358 13.11 3.74 -21.50
C HIS A 358 12.45 4.18 -20.17
N ARG A 359 11.65 3.31 -19.56
CA ARG A 359 11.00 3.54 -18.26
C ARG A 359 11.63 2.71 -17.17
N THR A 360 11.74 3.29 -15.98
CA THR A 360 12.09 2.53 -14.78
C THR A 360 10.92 1.66 -14.34
N SER A 361 11.19 0.63 -13.53
CA SER A 361 10.11 -0.18 -12.93
C SER A 361 9.09 0.68 -12.14
N ALA A 362 9.57 1.68 -11.40
CA ALA A 362 8.69 2.61 -10.68
C ALA A 362 7.83 3.45 -11.64
N GLU A 363 8.36 3.88 -12.78
CA GLU A 363 7.57 4.59 -13.80
C GLU A 363 6.52 3.67 -14.44
N VAL A 364 6.83 2.38 -14.65
CA VAL A 364 5.87 1.39 -15.17
C VAL A 364 4.74 1.15 -14.18
N VAL A 365 5.05 0.96 -12.89
CA VAL A 365 4.04 0.82 -11.83
C VAL A 365 3.13 2.04 -11.75
N LYS A 366 3.70 3.24 -11.76
CA LYS A 366 2.92 4.50 -11.73
C LYS A 366 1.98 4.61 -12.93
N LEU A 367 2.49 4.35 -14.12
CA LEU A 367 1.70 4.41 -15.35
C LEU A 367 0.49 3.47 -15.31
N PHE A 368 0.66 2.28 -14.73
CA PHE A 368 -0.44 1.36 -14.50
C PHE A 368 -1.46 1.91 -13.49
N TYR A 369 -1.00 2.42 -12.34
CA TYR A 369 -1.89 2.97 -11.32
C TYR A 369 -2.62 4.22 -11.79
N GLU A 370 -1.95 5.11 -12.52
CA GLU A 370 -2.54 6.28 -13.17
C GLU A 370 -3.64 5.86 -14.16
N THR A 371 -3.39 4.83 -14.99
CA THR A 371 -4.38 4.32 -15.93
C THR A 371 -5.65 3.81 -15.25
N VAL A 372 -5.49 3.10 -14.12
CA VAL A 372 -6.62 2.59 -13.32
C VAL A 372 -7.37 3.75 -12.63
N ALA A 373 -6.63 4.68 -12.04
CA ALA A 373 -7.21 5.83 -11.34
C ALA A 373 -7.99 6.73 -12.30
N ASP A 374 -7.39 7.14 -13.43
CA ASP A 374 -8.04 7.97 -14.44
C ASP A 374 -9.32 7.33 -15.00
N ALA A 375 -9.27 6.01 -15.26
CA ALA A 375 -10.44 5.28 -15.78
C ALA A 375 -11.59 5.21 -14.76
N ALA A 376 -11.28 5.10 -13.49
CA ALA A 376 -12.26 5.04 -12.40
C ALA A 376 -12.81 6.43 -12.05
N GLU A 377 -11.97 7.48 -12.09
CA GLU A 377 -12.33 8.87 -11.79
C GLU A 377 -13.45 9.39 -12.72
N GLU A 378 -13.45 9.00 -14.01
CA GLU A 378 -14.52 9.35 -14.94
C GLU A 378 -15.93 8.96 -14.45
N PHE A 379 -16.03 7.99 -13.54
CA PHE A 379 -17.28 7.46 -12.97
C PHE A 379 -17.44 7.77 -11.48
N GLY A 380 -16.49 8.48 -10.87
CA GLY A 380 -16.47 8.72 -9.43
C GLY A 380 -16.30 7.45 -8.58
N ALA A 381 -15.66 6.42 -9.14
CA ALA A 381 -15.43 5.17 -8.44
C ALA A 381 -14.16 5.24 -7.57
N LEU A 382 -14.22 4.67 -6.37
CA LEU A 382 -13.09 4.56 -5.46
C LEU A 382 -12.14 3.43 -5.90
N ILE A 383 -10.84 3.64 -5.70
CA ILE A 383 -9.82 2.59 -5.85
C ILE A 383 -9.35 2.15 -4.47
N LEU A 384 -9.42 0.84 -4.23
CA LEU A 384 -8.78 0.15 -3.13
C LEU A 384 -7.64 -0.70 -3.69
N GLY A 385 -6.41 -0.30 -3.41
CA GLY A 385 -5.22 -1.08 -3.79
C GLY A 385 -5.00 -2.23 -2.81
N CYS A 386 -4.91 -3.45 -3.31
CA CYS A 386 -4.58 -4.66 -2.56
C CYS A 386 -3.37 -5.33 -3.21
N ASN A 387 -2.36 -5.74 -2.46
CA ASN A 387 -1.08 -6.18 -3.03
C ASN A 387 -0.47 -5.14 -3.99
N THR A 388 -0.50 -3.89 -3.58
CA THR A 388 0.01 -2.75 -4.35
C THR A 388 1.19 -2.10 -3.63
N ILE A 389 2.05 -1.43 -4.39
CA ILE A 389 3.12 -0.61 -3.82
C ILE A 389 2.51 0.72 -3.37
N GLY A 390 2.11 0.80 -2.09
CA GLY A 390 1.34 1.93 -1.55
C GLY A 390 2.02 3.29 -1.77
N HIS A 391 3.34 3.38 -1.62
CA HIS A 391 4.08 4.64 -1.83
C HIS A 391 4.03 5.15 -3.29
N LEU A 392 3.87 4.25 -4.28
CA LEU A 392 3.64 4.61 -5.68
C LEU A 392 2.17 4.84 -6.00
N GLY A 393 1.26 4.33 -5.15
CA GLY A 393 -0.19 4.51 -5.27
C GLY A 393 -0.75 5.73 -4.51
N ALA A 394 0.01 6.28 -3.55
CA ALA A 394 -0.41 7.44 -2.78
C ALA A 394 -0.66 8.67 -3.66
N GLY A 395 -1.82 9.33 -3.49
CA GLY A 395 -2.30 10.39 -4.37
C GLY A 395 -2.92 9.90 -5.70
N LEU A 396 -3.16 8.58 -5.84
CA LEU A 396 -3.89 7.95 -6.96
C LEU A 396 -4.99 7.02 -6.44
N MET A 397 -4.71 6.29 -5.36
CA MET A 397 -5.66 5.37 -4.72
C MET A 397 -6.31 6.04 -3.53
N HIS A 398 -7.61 5.84 -3.38
CA HIS A 398 -8.38 6.37 -2.24
C HIS A 398 -8.11 5.57 -0.97
N ILE A 399 -7.92 4.25 -1.12
CA ILE A 399 -7.76 3.29 -0.03
C ILE A 399 -6.62 2.33 -0.41
N SER A 400 -5.81 1.94 0.56
CA SER A 400 -4.77 0.92 0.34
C SER A 400 -4.71 -0.08 1.48
N ARG A 401 -4.67 -1.34 1.13
CA ARG A 401 -4.40 -2.45 2.04
C ARG A 401 -2.99 -2.32 2.61
N ILE A 402 -2.86 -2.40 3.93
CA ILE A 402 -1.59 -2.14 4.62
C ILE A 402 -0.92 -3.38 5.20
N GLY A 403 -1.65 -4.46 5.40
CA GLY A 403 -1.15 -5.74 5.89
C GLY A 403 -1.49 -6.91 4.98
N ASP A 404 -0.81 -8.04 5.17
CA ASP A 404 -1.17 -9.30 4.52
C ASP A 404 -2.51 -9.82 5.07
N ASP A 405 -3.08 -10.83 4.41
CA ASP A 405 -4.39 -11.39 4.73
C ASP A 405 -4.47 -11.88 6.17
N THR A 406 -5.48 -11.40 6.92
CA THR A 406 -5.77 -11.83 8.29
C THR A 406 -6.46 -13.19 8.33
N SER A 407 -7.23 -13.53 7.31
CA SER A 407 -7.95 -14.76 7.01
C SER A 407 -9.07 -15.19 7.97
N GLY A 408 -9.09 -14.72 9.22
CA GLY A 408 -10.11 -15.10 10.22
C GLY A 408 -10.02 -16.55 10.72
N TYR A 409 -8.92 -17.28 10.44
CA TYR A 409 -8.70 -18.66 10.87
C TYR A 409 -7.80 -18.78 12.09
N GLU A 410 -6.77 -17.94 12.17
CA GLU A 410 -5.76 -17.98 13.23
C GLU A 410 -5.58 -16.59 13.85
N TRP A 411 -5.75 -16.49 15.15
CA TRP A 411 -5.57 -15.24 15.88
C TRP A 411 -4.15 -14.68 15.75
N LYS A 412 -3.14 -15.52 15.81
CA LYS A 412 -1.74 -15.12 15.63
C LYS A 412 -1.51 -14.43 14.28
N ARG A 413 -2.19 -14.89 13.22
CA ARG A 413 -2.11 -14.26 11.89
C ARG A 413 -2.79 -12.90 11.90
N THR A 414 -4.01 -12.79 12.44
CA THR A 414 -4.71 -11.51 12.60
C THR A 414 -3.88 -10.51 13.40
N ARG A 415 -3.27 -10.94 14.50
CA ARG A 415 -2.38 -10.08 15.31
C ARG A 415 -1.21 -9.56 14.48
N ARG A 416 -0.51 -10.42 13.77
CA ARG A 416 0.67 -10.02 12.98
C ARG A 416 0.31 -9.21 11.74
N MET A 417 -0.65 -9.64 10.96
CA MET A 417 -0.97 -9.02 9.67
C MET A 417 -1.91 -7.82 9.83
N GLY A 418 -2.86 -7.89 10.77
CA GLY A 418 -3.82 -6.84 11.05
C GLY A 418 -3.30 -5.81 12.05
N ILE A 419 -3.09 -6.23 13.31
CA ILE A 419 -2.81 -5.29 14.41
C ILE A 419 -1.44 -4.63 14.26
N ASN A 420 -0.37 -5.38 13.94
CA ASN A 420 0.93 -4.80 13.67
C ASN A 420 0.86 -3.79 12.52
N SER A 421 0.29 -4.17 11.39
CA SER A 421 0.22 -3.29 10.22
C SER A 421 -0.62 -2.04 10.51
N LEU A 422 -1.76 -2.18 11.20
CA LEU A 422 -2.58 -1.03 11.61
C LEU A 422 -1.79 -0.09 12.50
N ALA A 423 -1.13 -0.61 13.53
CA ALA A 423 -0.38 0.21 14.50
C ALA A 423 0.74 1.04 13.84
N PHE A 424 1.49 0.43 12.91
CA PHE A 424 2.68 1.06 12.33
C PHE A 424 2.40 1.84 11.05
N ARG A 425 1.28 1.59 10.37
CA ARG A 425 0.88 2.32 9.16
C ARG A 425 -0.30 3.25 9.35
N LEU A 426 -0.88 3.34 10.55
CA LEU A 426 -1.96 4.29 10.84
C LEU A 426 -1.52 5.75 10.63
N VAL A 427 -0.24 6.07 10.74
CA VAL A 427 0.33 7.38 10.37
C VAL A 427 0.13 7.74 8.89
N GLN A 428 -0.10 6.75 8.02
CA GLN A 428 -0.40 6.93 6.60
C GLN A 428 -1.90 7.19 6.35
N HIS A 429 -2.76 6.94 7.35
CA HIS A 429 -4.19 7.15 7.23
C HIS A 429 -4.56 8.63 7.08
N GLY A 430 -5.23 8.97 5.97
CA GLY A 430 -5.58 10.35 5.65
C GLY A 430 -4.40 11.24 5.22
N THR A 431 -3.19 10.67 5.14
CA THR A 431 -2.00 11.37 4.64
C THR A 431 -1.52 10.82 3.30
N PHE A 432 -1.61 9.53 3.05
CA PHE A 432 -1.34 8.90 1.76
C PHE A 432 -2.65 8.45 1.09
N PHE A 433 -3.49 7.79 1.84
CA PHE A 433 -4.79 7.20 1.48
C PHE A 433 -5.53 6.86 2.78
N HIS A 434 -6.75 6.34 2.70
CA HIS A 434 -7.33 5.62 3.84
C HIS A 434 -6.72 4.23 3.93
N VAL A 435 -6.15 3.87 5.10
CA VAL A 435 -5.53 2.56 5.29
C VAL A 435 -6.61 1.49 5.52
N ASP A 436 -6.53 0.39 4.77
CA ASP A 436 -7.37 -0.80 4.96
C ASP A 436 -6.56 -1.86 5.70
N ALA A 437 -6.98 -2.17 6.93
CA ALA A 437 -6.31 -3.14 7.78
C ALA A 437 -6.79 -4.58 7.55
N ASP A 438 -7.54 -4.82 6.49
CA ASP A 438 -8.20 -6.05 6.10
C ASP A 438 -9.55 -6.31 6.75
N CYS A 439 -10.27 -7.27 6.21
CA CYS A 439 -11.57 -7.70 6.69
C CYS A 439 -11.48 -8.40 8.04
N VAL A 440 -12.46 -8.16 8.90
CA VAL A 440 -12.67 -8.98 10.08
C VAL A 440 -13.34 -10.28 9.64
N GLY A 441 -12.57 -11.38 9.61
CA GLY A 441 -13.06 -12.70 9.21
C GLY A 441 -13.81 -13.39 10.36
N ILE A 442 -15.14 -13.47 10.25
CA ILE A 442 -16.03 -14.06 11.28
C ILE A 442 -16.49 -15.44 10.81
N MET A 443 -15.61 -16.43 10.99
CA MET A 443 -15.76 -17.78 10.48
C MET A 443 -16.06 -18.82 11.59
N GLY A 444 -16.16 -18.36 12.84
CA GLY A 444 -16.28 -19.25 13.99
C GLY A 444 -14.99 -20.05 14.32
N LYS A 445 -13.84 -19.64 13.76
CA LYS A 445 -12.52 -20.24 14.03
C LYS A 445 -11.77 -19.45 15.10
N ILE A 446 -11.83 -18.13 15.02
CA ILE A 446 -11.34 -17.24 16.06
C ILE A 446 -12.52 -16.95 16.99
N PRO A 447 -12.37 -17.04 18.32
CA PRO A 447 -13.42 -16.69 19.26
C PRO A 447 -13.92 -15.25 19.03
N TRP A 448 -15.23 -15.03 19.18
CA TRP A 448 -15.83 -13.71 18.97
C TRP A 448 -15.16 -12.62 19.83
N GLU A 449 -14.84 -12.94 21.07
CA GLU A 449 -14.15 -12.01 21.96
C GLU A 449 -12.88 -11.42 21.37
N MET A 450 -12.09 -12.21 20.65
CA MET A 450 -10.89 -11.76 19.96
C MET A 450 -11.25 -10.94 18.71
N ASN A 451 -12.15 -11.45 17.86
CA ASN A 451 -12.62 -10.74 16.67
C ASN A 451 -13.30 -9.41 17.03
N ARG A 452 -14.03 -9.36 18.15
CA ARG A 452 -14.64 -8.13 18.68
C ARG A 452 -13.61 -7.07 18.99
N GLN A 453 -12.52 -7.45 19.67
CA GLN A 453 -11.42 -6.51 19.96
C GLN A 453 -10.82 -5.96 18.66
N TRP A 454 -10.56 -6.84 17.69
CA TRP A 454 -10.02 -6.46 16.39
C TRP A 454 -10.96 -5.53 15.62
N ALA A 455 -12.22 -5.90 15.46
CA ALA A 455 -13.21 -5.06 14.80
C ALA A 455 -13.36 -3.69 15.49
N LYS A 456 -13.33 -3.68 16.83
CA LYS A 456 -13.46 -2.46 17.63
C LYS A 456 -12.27 -1.51 17.44
N VAL A 457 -11.02 -1.98 17.43
CA VAL A 457 -9.87 -1.10 17.22
C VAL A 457 -9.85 -0.53 15.81
N VAL A 458 -10.22 -1.31 14.79
CA VAL A 458 -10.34 -0.80 13.41
C VAL A 458 -11.39 0.31 13.32
N ALA A 459 -12.60 0.09 13.87
CA ALA A 459 -13.66 1.10 13.87
C ALA A 459 -13.27 2.37 14.62
N LEU A 460 -12.61 2.23 15.79
CA LEU A 460 -12.20 3.35 16.62
C LEU A 460 -10.98 4.10 16.07
N SER A 461 -10.19 3.47 15.21
CA SER A 461 -9.09 4.16 14.50
C SER A 461 -9.58 5.04 13.34
N GLY A 462 -10.88 4.98 13.00
CA GLY A 462 -11.47 5.76 11.90
C GLY A 462 -11.13 5.24 10.51
N THR A 463 -10.53 4.05 10.43
CA THR A 463 -10.15 3.42 9.16
C THR A 463 -11.34 2.67 8.54
N PRO A 464 -11.32 2.37 7.23
CA PRO A 464 -12.27 1.46 6.61
C PRO A 464 -12.43 0.16 7.40
N LEU A 465 -13.67 -0.30 7.55
CA LEU A 465 -13.98 -1.57 8.21
C LEU A 465 -14.83 -2.44 7.30
N PHE A 466 -14.27 -3.54 6.85
CA PHE A 466 -15.01 -4.60 6.18
C PHE A 466 -15.12 -5.84 7.07
N VAL A 467 -16.27 -6.49 7.02
CA VAL A 467 -16.46 -7.79 7.67
C VAL A 467 -16.64 -8.87 6.60
N SER A 468 -16.07 -10.03 6.85
CA SER A 468 -16.31 -11.22 6.06
C SER A 468 -16.97 -12.27 6.97
N ALA A 469 -18.28 -12.22 7.03
CA ALA A 469 -19.05 -12.98 8.00
C ALA A 469 -20.17 -13.77 7.30
N LYS A 470 -20.23 -15.08 7.57
CA LYS A 470 -21.35 -15.89 7.10
C LYS A 470 -22.56 -15.66 8.03
N PRO A 471 -23.78 -15.39 7.50
CA PRO A 471 -24.98 -15.24 8.31
C PRO A 471 -25.21 -16.44 9.22
N GLY A 472 -25.59 -16.17 10.48
CA GLY A 472 -25.93 -17.22 11.47
C GLY A 472 -24.74 -17.79 12.26
N ILE A 473 -23.52 -17.30 12.06
CA ILE A 473 -22.33 -17.69 12.87
C ILE A 473 -22.40 -17.07 14.27
N LEU A 474 -22.79 -15.80 14.37
CA LEU A 474 -22.88 -15.07 15.62
C LEU A 474 -24.21 -15.32 16.33
N SER A 475 -24.19 -15.38 17.67
CA SER A 475 -25.39 -15.28 18.50
C SER A 475 -26.03 -13.89 18.33
N ARG A 476 -27.27 -13.73 18.85
CA ARG A 476 -27.96 -12.44 18.78
C ARG A 476 -27.23 -11.33 19.55
N GLU A 477 -26.59 -11.67 20.65
CA GLU A 477 -25.86 -10.73 21.49
C GLU A 477 -24.58 -10.28 20.78
N GLU A 478 -23.82 -11.22 20.23
CA GLU A 478 -22.60 -10.95 19.44
C GLU A 478 -22.91 -10.15 18.16
N GLN A 479 -24.04 -10.44 17.50
CA GLN A 479 -24.51 -9.68 16.35
C GLN A 479 -24.86 -8.23 16.72
N GLU A 480 -25.47 -7.98 17.88
CA GLU A 480 -25.74 -6.62 18.35
C GLU A 480 -24.44 -5.88 18.71
N GLU A 481 -23.44 -6.56 19.29
CA GLU A 481 -22.12 -5.97 19.51
C GLU A 481 -21.46 -5.60 18.18
N LEU A 482 -21.49 -6.48 17.17
CA LEU A 482 -20.97 -6.20 15.83
C LEU A 482 -21.71 -5.02 15.20
N ARG A 483 -23.05 -4.94 15.37
CA ARG A 483 -23.85 -3.83 14.88
C ARG A 483 -23.37 -2.48 15.45
N GLN A 484 -23.09 -2.40 16.75
CA GLN A 484 -22.57 -1.18 17.38
C GLN A 484 -21.19 -0.79 16.82
N ILE A 485 -20.33 -1.77 16.56
CA ILE A 485 -19.02 -1.55 15.93
C ILE A 485 -19.18 -1.02 14.50
N MET A 486 -20.08 -1.62 13.71
CA MET A 486 -20.37 -1.18 12.34
C MET A 486 -20.97 0.24 12.30
N LEU A 487 -21.82 0.59 13.26
CA LEU A 487 -22.34 1.95 13.40
C LEU A 487 -21.23 2.96 13.76
N THR A 488 -20.25 2.57 14.57
CA THR A 488 -19.08 3.40 14.84
C THR A 488 -18.26 3.61 13.56
N ALA A 489 -18.00 2.55 12.81
CA ALA A 489 -17.28 2.61 11.55
C ALA A 489 -18.01 3.45 10.49
N SER A 490 -19.36 3.42 10.45
CA SER A 490 -20.15 4.19 9.49
C SER A 490 -19.99 5.71 9.59
N GLY A 491 -19.56 6.20 10.75
CA GLY A 491 -19.30 7.63 10.99
C GLY A 491 -17.88 8.05 10.73
N GLN A 492 -16.91 7.14 10.87
CA GLN A 492 -15.45 7.41 10.81
C GLN A 492 -15.03 8.69 11.57
N LYS A 493 -15.64 8.90 12.75
CA LYS A 493 -15.44 10.11 13.59
C LYS A 493 -14.41 9.90 14.70
N ARG A 494 -13.92 8.69 14.88
CA ARG A 494 -12.95 8.31 15.91
C ARG A 494 -11.55 8.21 15.29
N HIS A 495 -10.53 8.49 16.09
CA HIS A 495 -9.13 8.52 15.65
C HIS A 495 -8.19 7.99 16.73
N MET A 496 -8.52 6.82 17.30
CA MET A 496 -7.64 6.16 18.27
C MET A 496 -6.31 5.78 17.61
N ILE A 497 -5.23 6.07 18.30
CA ILE A 497 -3.85 5.79 17.88
C ILE A 497 -3.17 4.83 18.89
N PRO A 498 -2.16 4.06 18.45
CA PRO A 498 -1.39 3.22 19.37
C PRO A 498 -0.49 4.06 20.27
N LEU A 499 -0.68 3.98 21.59
CA LEU A 499 0.04 4.81 22.56
C LEU A 499 1.41 4.22 22.97
N ASN A 500 1.57 2.90 22.90
CA ASN A 500 2.81 2.20 23.24
C ASN A 500 3.48 1.50 22.04
N TRP A 501 3.30 2.06 20.84
CA TRP A 501 3.85 1.48 19.60
C TRP A 501 5.38 1.53 19.50
N GLU A 502 6.03 2.33 20.33
CA GLU A 502 7.49 2.33 20.40
C GLU A 502 8.04 1.12 21.15
N ASP A 503 7.24 0.48 22.00
CA ASP A 503 7.66 -0.56 22.92
C ASP A 503 7.16 -1.97 22.55
N SER A 504 6.21 -2.06 21.62
CA SER A 504 5.59 -3.32 21.21
C SER A 504 5.37 -3.37 19.70
N ASP A 505 5.56 -4.53 19.09
CA ASP A 505 5.21 -4.83 17.69
C ASP A 505 3.70 -4.98 17.48
N CYS A 506 2.95 -5.27 18.57
CA CYS A 506 1.49 -5.27 18.60
C CYS A 506 1.02 -4.48 19.84
N PRO A 507 0.92 -3.15 19.74
CA PRO A 507 0.55 -2.28 20.86
C PRO A 507 -0.80 -2.64 21.46
N GLU A 508 -0.86 -2.81 22.77
CA GLU A 508 -2.09 -3.14 23.51
C GLU A 508 -2.81 -1.90 24.08
N LEU A 509 -2.12 -0.76 24.13
CA LEU A 509 -2.70 0.49 24.64
C LEU A 509 -2.99 1.45 23.47
N TRP A 510 -4.26 1.81 23.32
CA TRP A 510 -4.73 2.72 22.28
C TRP A 510 -5.52 3.86 22.89
N GLY A 511 -5.51 5.04 22.27
CA GLY A 511 -6.22 6.19 22.82
C GLY A 511 -6.49 7.30 21.83
N GLU A 512 -7.44 8.17 22.23
CA GLU A 512 -7.81 9.41 21.56
C GLU A 512 -8.15 10.46 22.62
N GLY A 513 -7.28 11.47 22.80
CA GLY A 513 -7.42 12.43 23.88
C GLY A 513 -7.32 11.77 25.26
N GLU A 514 -8.37 11.90 26.09
CA GLU A 514 -8.46 11.26 27.40
C GLU A 514 -9.03 9.84 27.34
N ASP A 515 -9.65 9.45 26.21
CA ASP A 515 -10.20 8.12 26.02
C ASP A 515 -9.07 7.12 25.76
N THR A 516 -8.93 6.12 26.59
CA THR A 516 -7.96 5.03 26.41
C THR A 516 -8.63 3.67 26.45
N ALA A 517 -8.10 2.73 25.67
CA ALA A 517 -8.52 1.34 25.65
C ALA A 517 -7.30 0.44 25.75
N ALA A 518 -7.38 -0.58 26.59
CA ALA A 518 -6.42 -1.67 26.63
C ALA A 518 -7.00 -2.89 25.93
N TYR A 519 -6.18 -3.51 25.09
CA TYR A 519 -6.51 -4.73 24.37
C TYR A 519 -5.60 -5.86 24.83
N HIS A 520 -6.05 -7.10 24.65
CA HIS A 520 -5.33 -8.30 25.14
C HIS A 520 -4.98 -9.21 23.95
N TRP A 521 -4.07 -8.74 23.14
CA TRP A 521 -3.69 -9.43 21.89
C TRP A 521 -2.97 -10.75 22.10
N TYR A 522 -2.29 -10.91 23.25
CA TYR A 522 -1.46 -12.06 23.57
C TYR A 522 -2.17 -13.09 24.47
N GLU A 523 -3.37 -12.76 24.96
CA GLU A 523 -4.18 -13.72 25.69
C GLU A 523 -4.77 -14.74 24.71
N GLU A 524 -4.38 -15.99 24.82
CA GLU A 524 -5.06 -17.08 24.14
C GLU A 524 -6.34 -17.36 24.90
N SER A 525 -7.50 -17.24 24.24
CA SER A 525 -8.79 -17.48 24.83
C SER A 525 -8.86 -18.93 25.36
N GLY A 526 -8.87 -19.05 26.69
CA GLY A 526 -9.44 -20.22 27.37
C GLY A 526 -8.74 -21.56 27.12
N GLN A 527 -7.47 -21.69 27.44
CA GLN A 527 -6.91 -22.97 27.89
C GLN A 527 -6.50 -22.90 29.34
#